data_3d3aaff68359dd2f35c72e1158c399a0
#
_entry.id   3d3aaff68359dd2f35c72e1158c399a0
#
_cell.length_a   1.000
_cell.length_b   1.000
_cell.length_c   1.000
_cell.angle_alpha   90.00
_cell.angle_beta   90.00
_cell.angle_gamma   90.00
#
_symmetry.space_group_name_H-M   'P 1'
#
loop_
_entity.id
_entity.type
_entity.pdbx_description
1 polymer ?
#
loop_
_entity_poly.entity_id
_entity_poly.type
_entity_poly.pdbx_seq_one_letter_code
_entity_poly.pdbx_strand_id
1 'polypeptide(L)'
;MKSQKLKTIRTAVRAALLIGSAALLPILPSAATQSMAPGRQVAESGPSAPATGIRPQGDTEISIDMSQVKNPDLPKIFNYIDAHIDEHVRNLQKWIQQPSVSNTGEGIQESAQMVKGYFDQLGCQSTKVYDPGIAEWGQQSNPVVYAKCDEGAKKTLVVYWMYDTMPITQPDLWTRPPFAGDIVEQAPYKKVLIGRGAVNSKGPQMAQWNALMSMKAVTGKLPVNLIIVAEGDEERMDMGYRTFIKAHPELFKGADAMFVFGGQLGIMGGSEGCLFIELTTSGKSWGRGPVYSDIHGANKRSVDSPAWRHIKMLSTLAAENGNKVLIPGFYDNIVPLTAVEKAKLAEAAKKMKPDEAAKNLGVARFIADKPVDIVTMSRYGTSFNVDGIWSGNMFPGGSGAILPNTITSKHNIRYVPNMTGPDIVKKLRAYLDKEGYQDVKINVVGDVPWAKMHYDTDIAHAVEKTFKAFNIDYQQPLEDQASILGGYWPAYLFAGDPINIPIAGGMAGSGGGAHSANEFYVIEGAKKTYGMAGAEKSVAMTLYNFAGSN
;
A
#
# COMPACT_ATOMS: atom_id res chain seq x y z
N MET A 1 -55.29 -52.58 -10.85
CA MET A 1 -56.53 -51.80 -10.69
C MET A 1 -56.16 -50.38 -10.26
N LYS A 2 -56.63 -49.38 -11.07
CA LYS A 2 -56.81 -47.95 -10.79
C LYS A 2 -55.59 -47.14 -10.33
N SER A 3 -54.82 -46.39 -11.13
CA SER A 3 -55.17 -45.13 -11.87
C SER A 3 -55.70 -44.02 -10.98
N GLN A 4 -54.87 -42.94 -10.82
CA GLN A 4 -55.32 -41.53 -10.95
C GLN A 4 -54.14 -40.59 -10.66
N LYS A 5 -53.64 -39.96 -11.67
CA LYS A 5 -53.79 -38.58 -12.16
C LYS A 5 -52.87 -37.54 -11.52
N LEU A 6 -51.89 -37.16 -12.29
CA LEU A 6 -51.17 -35.86 -12.21
C LEU A 6 -52.14 -34.68 -12.21
N LYS A 7 -51.87 -33.67 -11.38
CA LYS A 7 -52.32 -32.30 -11.64
C LYS A 7 -51.13 -31.34 -11.58
N THR A 8 -50.84 -30.79 -12.75
CA THR A 8 -49.94 -29.68 -13.02
C THR A 8 -50.58 -28.38 -12.51
N ILE A 9 -49.87 -27.60 -11.73
CA ILE A 9 -50.22 -26.21 -11.44
C ILE A 9 -49.19 -25.31 -12.08
N ARG A 10 -49.59 -24.66 -13.19
CA ARG A 10 -48.95 -23.48 -13.79
C ARG A 10 -49.52 -22.26 -13.07
N THR A 11 -48.68 -21.42 -12.48
CA THR A 11 -49.07 -20.10 -12.02
C THR A 11 -48.36 -19.07 -12.93
N ALA A 12 -49.17 -18.34 -13.66
CA ALA A 12 -48.77 -17.26 -14.54
C ALA A 12 -48.49 -15.99 -13.72
N VAL A 13 -47.37 -15.33 -14.00
CA VAL A 13 -47.06 -13.97 -13.51
C VAL A 13 -47.72 -12.98 -14.49
N ARG A 14 -48.68 -12.19 -14.01
CA ARG A 14 -49.25 -11.03 -14.71
C ARG A 14 -48.40 -9.81 -14.42
N ALA A 15 -47.87 -9.20 -15.47
CA ALA A 15 -47.33 -7.85 -15.47
C ALA A 15 -48.49 -6.83 -15.36
N ALA A 16 -48.39 -5.94 -14.39
CA ALA A 16 -49.27 -4.77 -14.31
C ALA A 16 -48.46 -3.52 -14.75
N LEU A 17 -48.85 -2.99 -15.89
CA LEU A 17 -48.48 -1.63 -16.32
C LEU A 17 -49.32 -0.62 -15.50
N LEU A 18 -48.65 0.30 -14.83
CA LEU A 18 -49.26 1.53 -14.32
C LEU A 18 -48.68 2.72 -15.10
N ILE A 19 -49.58 3.34 -15.89
CA ILE A 19 -49.39 4.62 -16.56
C ILE A 19 -49.61 5.71 -15.50
N GLY A 20 -48.60 6.51 -15.22
CA GLY A 20 -48.69 7.68 -14.36
C GLY A 20 -48.26 8.94 -15.09
N SER A 21 -49.16 9.89 -15.12
CA SER A 21 -49.24 11.12 -15.87
C SER A 21 -48.04 12.06 -15.70
N ALA A 22 -47.59 12.60 -16.84
CA ALA A 22 -46.64 13.71 -16.93
C ALA A 22 -47.29 15.01 -16.46
N ALA A 23 -46.68 15.67 -15.50
CA ALA A 23 -46.93 17.07 -15.14
C ALA A 23 -45.90 17.96 -15.83
N LEU A 24 -46.36 18.79 -16.73
CA LEU A 24 -45.62 19.87 -17.38
C LEU A 24 -45.31 20.99 -16.38
N LEU A 25 -44.03 21.31 -16.21
CA LEU A 25 -43.55 22.55 -15.59
C LEU A 25 -43.04 23.50 -16.69
N PRO A 26 -43.22 24.81 -16.53
CA PRO A 26 -43.03 25.77 -17.63
C PRO A 26 -41.54 26.11 -17.82
N ILE A 27 -41.19 26.27 -19.09
CA ILE A 27 -39.89 26.76 -19.57
C ILE A 27 -39.80 28.26 -19.28
N LEU A 28 -38.81 28.70 -18.54
CA LEU A 28 -38.39 30.10 -18.43
C LEU A 28 -37.21 30.38 -19.36
N PRO A 29 -37.11 31.59 -19.94
CA PRO A 29 -36.20 31.86 -21.03
C PRO A 29 -34.77 32.13 -20.60
N SER A 30 -33.84 31.74 -21.47
CA SER A 30 -32.43 32.00 -21.49
C SER A 30 -32.10 33.49 -21.30
N ALA A 31 -31.29 33.83 -20.30
CA ALA A 31 -30.66 35.14 -20.16
C ALA A 31 -29.19 35.07 -20.60
N ALA A 32 -28.83 36.09 -21.34
CA ALA A 32 -27.60 36.27 -22.09
C ALA A 32 -26.31 36.20 -21.24
N THR A 33 -25.30 35.63 -21.85
CA THR A 33 -23.89 35.71 -21.49
C THR A 33 -23.40 37.17 -21.36
N GLN A 34 -22.97 37.55 -20.18
CA GLN A 34 -22.04 38.66 -19.99
C GLN A 34 -20.70 38.11 -19.45
N SER A 35 -19.69 38.32 -20.27
CA SER A 35 -18.27 38.15 -19.93
C SER A 35 -17.90 39.10 -18.81
N MET A 36 -17.47 38.57 -17.65
CA MET A 36 -16.78 39.36 -16.62
C MET A 36 -15.40 38.74 -16.35
N ALA A 37 -14.41 39.62 -16.40
CA ALA A 37 -13.02 39.33 -16.07
C ALA A 37 -12.85 38.78 -14.64
N PRO A 38 -11.78 37.99 -14.34
CA PRO A 38 -11.62 37.37 -13.04
C PRO A 38 -11.16 38.38 -12.00
N GLY A 39 -12.10 38.91 -11.24
CA GLY A 39 -11.85 39.59 -9.99
C GLY A 39 -11.62 38.54 -8.90
N ARG A 40 -10.47 38.65 -8.25
CA ARG A 40 -10.04 37.88 -7.10
C ARG A 40 -11.04 38.11 -5.94
N GLN A 41 -12.04 37.21 -5.80
CA GLN A 41 -12.85 37.18 -4.58
C GLN A 41 -12.09 36.31 -3.56
N VAL A 42 -11.59 36.97 -2.53
CA VAL A 42 -11.24 36.35 -1.25
C VAL A 42 -12.54 35.76 -0.71
N ALA A 43 -12.61 34.43 -0.62
CA ALA A 43 -13.76 33.76 -0.02
C ALA A 43 -13.87 34.22 1.44
N GLU A 44 -15.00 34.86 1.78
CA GLU A 44 -15.36 35.11 3.16
C GLU A 44 -15.40 33.76 3.90
N SER A 45 -14.62 33.67 4.97
CA SER A 45 -14.59 32.52 5.86
C SER A 45 -15.97 32.34 6.49
N GLY A 46 -16.66 31.28 6.11
CA GLY A 46 -17.80 30.79 6.89
C GLY A 46 -17.37 30.50 8.36
N PRO A 47 -18.31 30.29 9.29
CA PRO A 47 -17.98 30.08 10.67
C PRO A 47 -16.94 28.97 10.80
N SER A 48 -15.78 29.30 11.40
CA SER A 48 -14.68 28.36 11.57
C SER A 48 -15.19 27.14 12.36
N ALA A 49 -14.97 25.96 11.81
CA ALA A 49 -15.26 24.72 12.53
C ALA A 49 -14.55 24.77 13.90
N PRO A 50 -15.15 24.22 14.96
CA PRO A 50 -14.57 24.28 16.30
C PRO A 50 -13.14 23.71 16.28
N ALA A 51 -12.24 24.37 17.00
CA ALA A 51 -10.86 23.94 17.11
C ALA A 51 -10.79 22.52 17.68
N THR A 52 -9.99 21.65 17.09
CA THR A 52 -9.78 20.28 17.57
C THR A 52 -8.79 20.22 18.74
N GLY A 53 -8.15 21.37 19.04
CA GLY A 53 -7.17 21.50 20.11
C GLY A 53 -5.91 20.68 19.83
N ILE A 54 -5.52 20.53 18.56
CA ILE A 54 -4.27 19.85 18.16
C ILE A 54 -3.09 20.73 18.52
N ARG A 55 -2.10 20.13 19.20
CA ARG A 55 -0.82 20.77 19.51
C ARG A 55 0.20 20.35 18.45
N PRO A 56 0.72 21.27 17.61
CA PRO A 56 1.64 20.91 16.52
C PRO A 56 2.87 20.14 16.97
N GLN A 57 3.46 20.48 18.12
CA GLN A 57 4.60 19.78 18.71
C GLN A 57 4.18 18.53 19.49
N GLY A 58 2.96 18.48 20.02
CA GLY A 58 2.53 17.42 20.93
C GLY A 58 3.42 17.32 22.16
N ASP A 59 3.77 16.09 22.53
CA ASP A 59 4.71 15.75 23.61
C ASP A 59 6.05 15.21 23.05
N THR A 60 6.42 15.66 21.85
CA THR A 60 7.68 15.28 21.20
C THR A 60 8.86 15.90 21.94
N GLU A 61 9.82 15.07 22.33
CA GLU A 61 11.04 15.46 23.09
C GLU A 61 12.17 15.94 22.16
N ILE A 62 12.09 15.65 20.86
CA ILE A 62 13.04 16.12 19.85
C ILE A 62 12.50 17.37 19.18
N SER A 63 13.40 18.22 18.68
CA SER A 63 13.06 19.47 18.01
C SER A 63 13.87 19.64 16.72
N ILE A 64 13.38 20.49 15.85
CA ILE A 64 14.09 20.85 14.62
C ILE A 64 15.27 21.75 14.97
N ASP A 65 16.47 21.40 14.53
CA ASP A 65 17.64 22.28 14.59
C ASP A 65 17.52 23.39 13.54
N MET A 66 16.98 24.52 13.97
CA MET A 66 16.75 25.68 13.10
C MET A 66 18.05 26.26 12.50
N SER A 67 19.21 25.93 13.05
CA SER A 67 20.50 26.35 12.47
C SER A 67 20.80 25.65 11.15
N GLN A 68 20.18 24.49 10.89
CA GLN A 68 20.28 23.74 9.65
C GLN A 68 19.19 24.11 8.62
N VAL A 69 18.20 24.91 9.00
CA VAL A 69 17.14 25.42 8.12
C VAL A 69 17.66 26.63 7.37
N LYS A 70 18.26 26.40 6.19
CA LYS A 70 18.99 27.47 5.46
C LYS A 70 18.09 28.36 4.61
N ASN A 71 16.98 27.81 4.06
CA ASN A 71 16.09 28.58 3.22
C ASN A 71 15.21 29.51 4.09
N PRO A 72 15.12 30.83 3.79
CA PRO A 72 14.40 31.81 4.61
C PRO A 72 12.87 31.64 4.58
N ASP A 73 12.31 30.89 3.64
CA ASP A 73 10.88 30.66 3.56
C ASP A 73 10.44 29.49 4.44
N LEU A 74 11.33 28.53 4.75
CA LEU A 74 10.99 27.37 5.57
C LEU A 74 10.44 27.75 6.97
N PRO A 75 11.03 28.69 7.72
CA PRO A 75 10.43 29.10 9.01
C PRO A 75 9.00 29.65 8.87
N LYS A 76 8.71 30.40 7.80
CA LYS A 76 7.37 30.92 7.53
C LYS A 76 6.39 29.78 7.19
N ILE A 77 6.84 28.81 6.39
CA ILE A 77 6.05 27.61 6.04
C ILE A 77 5.78 26.77 7.30
N PHE A 78 6.77 26.58 8.17
CA PHE A 78 6.61 25.86 9.42
C PHE A 78 5.58 26.51 10.35
N ASN A 79 5.63 27.85 10.47
CA ASN A 79 4.64 28.61 11.23
C ASN A 79 3.24 28.51 10.62
N TYR A 80 3.14 28.52 9.28
CA TYR A 80 1.86 28.34 8.59
C TYR A 80 1.26 26.96 8.87
N ILE A 81 2.07 25.89 8.77
CA ILE A 81 1.67 24.51 9.10
C ILE A 81 1.14 24.44 10.54
N ASP A 82 1.87 25.01 11.51
CA ASP A 82 1.45 25.00 12.91
C ASP A 82 0.11 25.73 13.13
N ALA A 83 -0.09 26.85 12.45
CA ALA A 83 -1.31 27.64 12.55
C ALA A 83 -2.54 26.95 11.91
N HIS A 84 -2.34 26.06 10.94
CA HIS A 84 -3.42 25.41 10.18
C HIS A 84 -3.56 23.91 10.50
N ILE A 85 -2.89 23.40 11.52
CA ILE A 85 -2.87 21.96 11.82
C ILE A 85 -4.27 21.37 12.04
N ASP A 86 -5.21 22.11 12.62
CA ASP A 86 -6.59 21.66 12.81
C ASP A 86 -7.30 21.41 11.47
N GLU A 87 -7.06 22.26 10.48
CA GLU A 87 -7.58 22.08 9.12
C GLU A 87 -6.92 20.87 8.43
N HIS A 88 -5.61 20.74 8.57
CA HIS A 88 -4.82 19.66 8.00
C HIS A 88 -5.26 18.29 8.51
N VAL A 89 -5.54 18.18 9.80
CA VAL A 89 -6.08 16.96 10.40
C VAL A 89 -7.49 16.66 9.88
N ARG A 90 -8.34 17.69 9.71
CA ARG A 90 -9.67 17.50 9.10
C ARG A 90 -9.61 17.03 7.64
N ASN A 91 -8.61 17.46 6.88
CA ASN A 91 -8.39 16.95 5.52
C ASN A 91 -8.13 15.45 5.54
N LEU A 92 -7.30 14.97 6.47
CA LEU A 92 -7.06 13.54 6.66
C LEU A 92 -8.33 12.80 7.08
N GLN A 93 -9.09 13.33 8.05
CA GLN A 93 -10.36 12.72 8.49
C GLN A 93 -11.32 12.53 7.31
N LYS A 94 -11.50 13.56 6.46
CA LYS A 94 -12.35 13.47 5.26
C LYS A 94 -11.90 12.39 4.31
N TRP A 95 -10.58 12.21 4.12
CA TRP A 95 -10.08 11.18 3.22
C TRP A 95 -10.22 9.77 3.80
N ILE A 96 -10.03 9.59 5.11
CA ILE A 96 -10.31 8.32 5.79
C ILE A 96 -11.80 7.97 5.70
N GLN A 97 -12.70 8.95 5.82
CA GLN A 97 -14.15 8.75 5.73
C GLN A 97 -14.62 8.35 4.32
N GLN A 98 -13.79 8.51 3.29
CA GLN A 98 -14.02 7.96 1.96
C GLN A 98 -13.37 6.58 1.87
N PRO A 99 -14.14 5.46 1.88
CA PRO A 99 -13.60 4.14 1.62
C PRO A 99 -12.92 4.06 0.25
N SER A 100 -11.95 3.14 0.13
CA SER A 100 -11.25 2.88 -1.13
C SER A 100 -10.65 1.47 -1.11
N VAL A 101 -11.50 0.48 -0.94
CA VAL A 101 -11.08 -0.92 -0.78
C VAL A 101 -10.82 -1.54 -2.16
N SER A 102 -9.55 -1.73 -2.51
CA SER A 102 -9.15 -2.17 -3.85
C SER A 102 -9.72 -3.53 -4.25
N ASN A 103 -9.76 -4.49 -3.31
CA ASN A 103 -10.20 -5.87 -3.61
C ASN A 103 -11.68 -5.99 -3.92
N THR A 104 -12.51 -5.10 -3.38
CA THR A 104 -13.97 -5.11 -3.56
C THR A 104 -14.43 -4.04 -4.54
N GLY A 105 -13.60 -3.04 -4.81
CA GLY A 105 -13.97 -1.85 -5.59
C GLY A 105 -14.77 -0.82 -4.79
N GLU A 106 -15.03 -1.06 -3.49
CA GLU A 106 -15.82 -0.16 -2.65
C GLU A 106 -15.15 1.21 -2.54
N GLY A 107 -15.82 2.27 -3.01
CA GLY A 107 -15.39 3.67 -2.91
C GLY A 107 -14.16 4.03 -3.74
N ILE A 108 -13.66 3.15 -4.60
CA ILE A 108 -12.44 3.36 -5.41
C ILE A 108 -12.62 4.52 -6.39
N GLN A 109 -13.75 4.59 -7.10
CA GLN A 109 -13.98 5.64 -8.10
C GLN A 109 -14.12 7.01 -7.43
N GLU A 110 -14.85 7.08 -6.32
CA GLU A 110 -15.05 8.27 -5.52
C GLU A 110 -13.73 8.76 -4.93
N SER A 111 -12.89 7.84 -4.40
CA SER A 111 -11.56 8.17 -3.88
C SER A 111 -10.62 8.68 -4.98
N ALA A 112 -10.64 8.08 -6.19
CA ALA A 112 -9.87 8.58 -7.33
C ALA A 112 -10.28 10.01 -7.71
N GLN A 113 -11.58 10.31 -7.73
CA GLN A 113 -12.07 11.69 -7.99
C GLN A 113 -11.68 12.66 -6.86
N MET A 114 -11.71 12.21 -5.60
CA MET A 114 -11.27 13.01 -4.47
C MET A 114 -9.78 13.36 -4.57
N VAL A 115 -8.93 12.39 -4.91
CA VAL A 115 -7.49 12.59 -5.14
C VAL A 115 -7.24 13.52 -6.32
N LYS A 116 -7.98 13.36 -7.42
CA LYS A 116 -7.95 14.32 -8.52
C LYS A 116 -8.26 15.74 -8.04
N GLY A 117 -9.29 15.88 -7.19
CA GLY A 117 -9.66 17.17 -6.59
C GLY A 117 -8.54 17.80 -5.75
N TYR A 118 -7.75 17.00 -5.03
CA TYR A 118 -6.56 17.49 -4.32
C TYR A 118 -5.50 18.02 -5.29
N PHE A 119 -5.25 17.34 -6.40
CA PHE A 119 -4.28 17.81 -7.40
C PHE A 119 -4.76 19.04 -8.16
N ASP A 120 -6.06 19.15 -8.42
CA ASP A 120 -6.66 20.37 -8.98
C ASP A 120 -6.49 21.57 -8.04
N GLN A 121 -6.74 21.38 -6.73
CA GLN A 121 -6.55 22.42 -5.70
C GLN A 121 -5.09 22.87 -5.57
N LEU A 122 -4.15 21.96 -5.79
CA LEU A 122 -2.72 22.29 -5.84
C LEU A 122 -2.37 23.21 -7.05
N GLY A 123 -3.29 23.33 -8.02
CA GLY A 123 -3.12 24.18 -9.18
C GLY A 123 -2.20 23.58 -10.25
N CYS A 124 -2.19 22.25 -10.36
CA CYS A 124 -1.49 21.56 -11.44
C CYS A 124 -2.13 21.86 -12.81
N GLN A 125 -1.32 22.10 -13.82
CA GLN A 125 -1.81 22.46 -15.16
C GLN A 125 -2.44 21.28 -15.91
N SER A 126 -2.10 20.06 -15.50
CA SER A 126 -2.69 18.84 -16.07
C SER A 126 -3.03 17.88 -14.95
N THR A 127 -4.31 17.55 -14.84
CA THR A 127 -4.78 16.51 -13.90
C THR A 127 -5.76 15.60 -14.64
N LYS A 128 -5.53 14.29 -14.58
CA LYS A 128 -6.34 13.31 -15.31
C LYS A 128 -6.47 12.01 -14.54
N VAL A 129 -7.64 11.40 -14.64
CA VAL A 129 -7.89 10.01 -14.21
C VAL A 129 -7.77 9.11 -15.44
N TYR A 130 -6.94 8.09 -15.35
CA TYR A 130 -6.75 7.08 -16.38
C TYR A 130 -7.41 5.77 -15.95
N ASP A 131 -8.03 5.08 -16.89
CA ASP A 131 -8.41 3.68 -16.75
C ASP A 131 -7.35 2.83 -17.45
N PRO A 132 -6.54 2.07 -16.69
CA PRO A 132 -5.52 1.22 -17.30
C PRO A 132 -6.09 -0.01 -18.03
N GLY A 133 -7.37 -0.33 -17.86
CA GLY A 133 -8.03 -1.47 -18.49
C GLY A 133 -7.71 -2.81 -17.80
N ILE A 134 -7.57 -3.85 -18.61
CA ILE A 134 -7.29 -5.21 -18.10
C ILE A 134 -5.79 -5.35 -17.83
N ALA A 135 -5.45 -5.75 -16.60
CA ALA A 135 -4.09 -5.98 -16.15
C ALA A 135 -3.48 -7.26 -16.76
N GLU A 136 -2.17 -7.42 -16.57
CA GLU A 136 -1.36 -8.52 -17.12
C GLU A 136 -1.90 -9.92 -16.76
N TRP A 137 -2.54 -10.06 -15.60
CA TRP A 137 -3.10 -11.34 -15.14
C TRP A 137 -4.61 -11.47 -15.34
N GLY A 138 -5.20 -10.61 -16.17
CA GLY A 138 -6.61 -10.70 -16.60
C GLY A 138 -7.62 -10.03 -15.68
N GLN A 139 -7.18 -9.34 -14.63
CA GLN A 139 -8.06 -8.59 -13.75
C GLN A 139 -8.34 -7.17 -14.28
N GLN A 140 -9.51 -6.63 -13.99
CA GLN A 140 -9.81 -5.22 -14.21
C GLN A 140 -9.00 -4.38 -13.23
N SER A 141 -8.27 -3.39 -13.77
CA SER A 141 -7.49 -2.43 -12.99
C SER A 141 -8.37 -1.36 -12.36
N ASN A 142 -7.90 -0.81 -11.25
CA ASN A 142 -8.45 0.40 -10.66
C ASN A 142 -7.83 1.66 -11.31
N PRO A 143 -8.49 2.83 -11.25
CA PRO A 143 -8.01 4.05 -11.86
C PRO A 143 -6.63 4.50 -11.35
N VAL A 144 -5.88 5.16 -12.23
CA VAL A 144 -4.64 5.89 -11.90
C VAL A 144 -4.90 7.39 -12.06
N VAL A 145 -4.60 8.16 -11.03
CA VAL A 145 -4.71 9.63 -11.06
C VAL A 145 -3.32 10.21 -11.30
N TYR A 146 -3.19 11.01 -12.34
CA TYR A 146 -1.95 11.66 -12.73
C TYR A 146 -2.11 13.17 -12.69
N ALA A 147 -1.09 13.87 -12.22
CA ALA A 147 -1.01 15.32 -12.31
C ALA A 147 0.41 15.79 -12.64
N LYS A 148 0.49 16.89 -13.40
CA LYS A 148 1.73 17.58 -13.68
C LYS A 148 1.62 19.04 -13.26
N CYS A 149 2.50 19.48 -12.37
CA CYS A 149 2.59 20.83 -11.88
C CYS A 149 3.93 21.42 -12.31
N ASP A 150 3.92 22.29 -13.29
CA ASP A 150 5.08 23.04 -13.74
C ASP A 150 5.18 24.35 -12.96
N GLU A 151 6.18 24.48 -12.12
CA GLU A 151 6.47 25.65 -11.29
C GLU A 151 7.60 26.51 -11.86
N GLY A 152 8.09 26.19 -13.07
CA GLY A 152 9.26 26.81 -13.66
C GLY A 152 10.56 26.52 -12.91
N ALA A 153 10.59 25.44 -12.15
CA ALA A 153 11.75 25.02 -11.37
C ALA A 153 12.77 24.25 -12.23
N LYS A 154 14.03 24.17 -11.78
CA LYS A 154 15.08 23.44 -12.49
C LYS A 154 14.90 21.92 -12.39
N LYS A 155 14.39 21.42 -11.28
CA LYS A 155 14.25 19.99 -11.01
C LYS A 155 12.78 19.59 -11.02
N THR A 156 12.53 18.38 -11.50
CA THR A 156 11.21 17.73 -11.53
C THR A 156 11.22 16.49 -10.64
N LEU A 157 10.34 16.46 -9.66
CA LEU A 157 10.21 15.36 -8.71
C LEU A 157 8.93 14.56 -8.98
N VAL A 158 9.05 13.25 -9.11
CA VAL A 158 7.90 12.36 -9.09
C VAL A 158 7.49 12.13 -7.64
N VAL A 159 6.22 12.27 -7.34
CA VAL A 159 5.61 11.92 -6.05
C VAL A 159 4.62 10.79 -6.27
N TYR A 160 4.87 9.67 -5.64
CA TYR A 160 4.03 8.48 -5.74
C TYR A 160 3.06 8.39 -4.57
N TRP A 161 1.80 8.11 -4.88
CA TRP A 161 0.73 7.82 -3.93
C TRP A 161 0.03 6.51 -4.26
N MET A 162 -0.52 5.87 -3.23
CA MET A 162 -1.55 4.85 -3.33
C MET A 162 -2.80 5.35 -2.60
N TYR A 163 -3.98 5.32 -3.22
CA TYR A 163 -5.20 5.78 -2.56
C TYR A 163 -6.11 4.63 -2.12
N ASP A 164 -5.79 3.41 -2.51
CA ASP A 164 -6.49 2.22 -2.09
C ASP A 164 -6.07 1.74 -0.70
N THR A 165 -6.86 0.83 -0.17
CA THR A 165 -6.64 0.23 1.15
C THR A 165 -6.99 -1.26 1.14
N MET A 166 -6.41 -1.99 2.10
CA MET A 166 -6.83 -3.34 2.45
C MET A 166 -8.29 -3.39 2.90
N PRO A 167 -8.99 -4.52 2.70
CA PRO A 167 -10.32 -4.75 3.26
C PRO A 167 -10.29 -4.85 4.79
N ILE A 168 -11.48 -4.77 5.39
CA ILE A 168 -11.69 -5.00 6.81
C ILE A 168 -11.87 -6.51 7.05
N THR A 169 -10.83 -7.18 7.54
CA THR A 169 -10.82 -8.64 7.72
C THR A 169 -11.27 -9.10 9.10
N GLN A 170 -11.22 -8.23 10.12
CA GLN A 170 -11.54 -8.53 11.51
C GLN A 170 -12.36 -7.39 12.12
N PRO A 171 -13.64 -7.20 11.69
CA PRO A 171 -14.44 -6.04 12.08
C PRO A 171 -14.67 -5.94 13.60
N ASP A 172 -14.78 -7.08 14.30
CA ASP A 172 -15.05 -7.12 15.74
C ASP A 172 -13.87 -6.68 16.62
N LEU A 173 -12.65 -6.56 16.04
CA LEU A 173 -11.47 -6.10 16.75
C LEU A 173 -11.26 -4.58 16.68
N TRP A 174 -12.06 -3.86 15.90
CA TRP A 174 -11.95 -2.41 15.80
C TRP A 174 -12.62 -1.73 16.98
N THR A 175 -11.88 -0.86 17.67
CA THR A 175 -12.39 -0.05 18.80
C THR A 175 -13.19 1.16 18.34
N ARG A 176 -13.04 1.55 17.07
CA ARG A 176 -13.76 2.62 16.37
C ARG A 176 -14.15 2.14 14.98
N PRO A 177 -15.23 2.67 14.37
CA PRO A 177 -15.56 2.30 13.00
C PRO A 177 -14.37 2.56 12.05
N PRO A 178 -13.99 1.61 11.18
CA PRO A 178 -12.77 1.68 10.39
C PRO A 178 -12.63 2.92 9.49
N PHE A 179 -13.74 3.51 9.09
CA PHE A 179 -13.78 4.70 8.23
C PHE A 179 -14.36 5.94 8.93
N ALA A 180 -14.38 5.99 10.27
CA ALA A 180 -14.83 7.18 10.99
C ALA A 180 -13.75 8.27 11.05
N GLY A 181 -12.48 7.91 11.10
CA GLY A 181 -11.38 8.85 11.28
C GLY A 181 -11.36 9.49 12.67
N ASP A 182 -11.72 8.71 13.68
CA ASP A 182 -11.79 9.19 15.06
C ASP A 182 -10.41 9.51 15.63
N ILE A 183 -10.31 10.63 16.33
CA ILE A 183 -9.11 11.04 17.06
C ILE A 183 -9.26 10.57 18.50
N VAL A 184 -8.31 9.75 18.96
CA VAL A 184 -8.31 9.15 20.29
C VAL A 184 -6.94 9.24 20.96
N GLU A 185 -6.91 9.05 22.27
CA GLU A 185 -5.66 8.82 23.01
C GLU A 185 -5.23 7.36 22.87
N GLN A 186 -3.96 7.15 22.53
CA GLN A 186 -3.31 5.83 22.48
C GLN A 186 -1.87 5.98 22.96
N ALA A 187 -1.59 5.52 24.16
CA ALA A 187 -0.27 5.68 24.77
C ALA A 187 0.86 5.20 23.84
N PRO A 188 1.99 5.94 23.68
CA PRO A 188 2.33 7.16 24.43
C PRO A 188 1.73 8.46 23.86
N TYR A 189 0.93 8.40 22.79
CA TYR A 189 0.40 9.55 22.06
C TYR A 189 -0.92 10.04 22.66
N LYS A 190 -1.06 11.36 22.79
CA LYS A 190 -2.30 11.99 23.25
C LYS A 190 -3.37 12.04 22.16
N LYS A 191 -2.95 12.12 20.90
CA LYS A 191 -3.87 12.11 19.75
C LYS A 191 -3.29 11.26 18.62
N VAL A 192 -4.02 10.21 18.27
CA VAL A 192 -3.85 9.43 17.04
C VAL A 192 -5.18 9.42 16.30
N LEU A 193 -5.14 9.35 14.99
CA LEU A 193 -6.31 9.14 14.16
C LEU A 193 -6.38 7.65 13.85
N ILE A 194 -7.49 6.99 14.25
CA ILE A 194 -7.74 5.58 13.92
C ILE A 194 -8.57 5.51 12.65
N GLY A 195 -8.14 4.66 11.72
CA GLY A 195 -8.89 4.34 10.51
C GLY A 195 -8.13 3.43 9.57
N ARG A 196 -8.86 2.69 8.73
CA ARG A 196 -8.24 1.92 7.65
C ARG A 196 -7.64 2.88 6.62
N GLY A 197 -6.35 2.68 6.32
CA GLY A 197 -5.57 3.58 5.49
C GLY A 197 -4.89 4.72 6.27
N ALA A 198 -5.03 4.77 7.60
CA ALA A 198 -4.48 5.86 8.39
C ALA A 198 -2.96 5.98 8.29
N VAL A 199 -2.21 4.88 8.41
CA VAL A 199 -0.76 4.86 8.19
C VAL A 199 -0.40 4.31 6.82
N ASN A 200 -1.21 3.42 6.27
CA ASN A 200 -0.97 2.76 4.97
C ASN A 200 -2.09 3.12 3.97
N SER A 201 -2.09 4.29 3.31
CA SER A 201 -1.05 5.33 3.40
C SER A 201 -1.63 6.74 3.31
N LYS A 202 -2.95 6.92 3.56
CA LYS A 202 -3.62 8.23 3.44
C LYS A 202 -3.03 9.29 4.37
N GLY A 203 -2.61 8.91 5.59
CA GLY A 203 -2.01 9.84 6.56
C GLY A 203 -0.71 10.47 6.07
N PRO A 204 0.32 9.68 5.72
CA PRO A 204 1.56 10.21 5.17
C PRO A 204 1.36 11.03 3.90
N GLN A 205 0.47 10.61 3.01
CA GLN A 205 0.20 11.30 1.75
C GLN A 205 -0.57 12.61 1.98
N MET A 206 -1.50 12.64 2.92
CA MET A 206 -2.18 13.88 3.30
C MET A 206 -1.20 14.88 3.92
N ALA A 207 -0.23 14.41 4.72
CA ALA A 207 0.82 15.28 5.22
C ALA A 207 1.69 15.86 4.07
N GLN A 208 1.98 15.08 3.03
CA GLN A 208 2.63 15.61 1.82
C GLN A 208 1.78 16.68 1.14
N TRP A 209 0.49 16.42 0.92
CA TRP A 209 -0.40 17.39 0.27
C TRP A 209 -0.54 18.69 1.06
N ASN A 210 -0.76 18.59 2.37
CA ASN A 210 -0.83 19.77 3.26
C ASN A 210 0.48 20.59 3.24
N ALA A 211 1.64 19.91 3.19
CA ALA A 211 2.93 20.58 3.06
C ALA A 211 3.05 21.34 1.72
N LEU A 212 2.63 20.72 0.61
CA LEU A 212 2.62 21.34 -0.71
C LEU A 212 1.71 22.57 -0.74
N MET A 213 0.49 22.44 -0.19
CA MET A 213 -0.46 23.55 -0.09
C MET A 213 0.07 24.68 0.79
N SER A 214 0.70 24.35 1.92
CA SER A 214 1.32 25.34 2.83
C SER A 214 2.47 26.08 2.16
N MET A 215 3.32 25.41 1.38
CA MET A 215 4.36 26.06 0.59
C MET A 215 3.77 27.05 -0.41
N LYS A 216 2.74 26.64 -1.16
CA LYS A 216 2.05 27.52 -2.12
C LYS A 216 1.36 28.70 -1.44
N ALA A 217 0.73 28.49 -0.30
CA ALA A 217 0.08 29.57 0.46
C ALA A 217 1.08 30.64 0.91
N VAL A 218 2.29 30.23 1.32
CA VAL A 218 3.32 31.15 1.83
C VAL A 218 4.16 31.81 0.72
N THR A 219 4.50 31.05 -0.33
CA THR A 219 5.48 31.49 -1.34
C THR A 219 4.92 31.68 -2.74
N GLY A 220 3.67 31.26 -2.96
CA GLY A 220 2.99 31.30 -4.26
C GLY A 220 3.41 30.18 -5.23
N LYS A 221 4.45 29.41 -4.91
CA LYS A 221 4.98 28.33 -5.79
C LYS A 221 5.67 27.23 -5.00
N LEU A 222 5.95 26.10 -5.65
CA LEU A 222 6.79 25.04 -5.12
C LEU A 222 8.25 25.20 -5.54
N PRO A 223 9.21 24.67 -4.77
CA PRO A 223 10.62 24.75 -5.11
C PRO A 223 11.05 23.81 -6.26
N VAL A 224 10.18 22.86 -6.64
CA VAL A 224 10.38 21.86 -7.70
C VAL A 224 9.13 21.75 -8.57
N ASN A 225 9.28 21.32 -9.81
CA ASN A 225 8.15 20.83 -10.60
C ASN A 225 7.73 19.47 -10.06
N LEU A 226 6.45 19.14 -10.16
CA LEU A 226 5.93 17.85 -9.69
C LEU A 226 5.28 17.07 -10.83
N ILE A 227 5.54 15.77 -10.83
CA ILE A 227 4.69 14.75 -11.44
C ILE A 227 4.12 13.95 -10.28
N ILE A 228 2.81 14.05 -10.06
CA ILE A 228 2.15 13.30 -8.99
C ILE A 228 1.35 12.18 -9.63
N VAL A 229 1.53 10.98 -9.12
CA VAL A 229 0.82 9.80 -9.61
C VAL A 229 0.27 9.02 -8.43
N ALA A 230 -1.03 8.70 -8.48
CA ALA A 230 -1.72 7.97 -7.43
C ALA A 230 -2.44 6.76 -8.04
N GLU A 231 -2.17 5.58 -7.51
CA GLU A 231 -2.80 4.34 -7.94
C GLU A 231 -3.86 3.84 -6.96
N GLY A 232 -4.73 2.95 -7.47
CA GLY A 232 -5.77 2.29 -6.69
C GLY A 232 -5.62 0.77 -6.61
N ASP A 233 -4.42 0.25 -6.89
CA ASP A 233 -4.13 -1.18 -6.98
C ASP A 233 -2.86 -1.61 -6.20
N GLU A 234 -2.33 -0.79 -5.32
CA GLU A 234 -1.11 -1.16 -4.58
C GLU A 234 -1.34 -2.42 -3.75
N GLU A 235 -2.48 -2.50 -3.07
CA GLU A 235 -2.88 -3.68 -2.29
C GLU A 235 -3.29 -4.89 -3.16
N ARG A 236 -3.25 -4.72 -4.49
CA ARG A 236 -3.48 -5.74 -5.51
C ARG A 236 -2.27 -5.92 -6.43
N MET A 237 -1.06 -5.74 -5.92
CA MET A 237 0.20 -5.95 -6.65
C MET A 237 0.47 -4.93 -7.76
N ASP A 238 0.06 -3.69 -7.59
CA ASP A 238 0.28 -2.58 -8.53
C ASP A 238 -0.21 -2.86 -9.96
N MET A 239 -1.19 -3.75 -10.12
CA MET A 239 -1.52 -4.33 -11.44
C MET A 239 -1.97 -3.27 -12.45
N GLY A 240 -2.78 -2.31 -12.02
CA GLY A 240 -3.24 -1.21 -12.86
C GLY A 240 -2.13 -0.21 -13.13
N TYR A 241 -1.33 0.09 -12.12
CA TYR A 241 -0.23 1.02 -12.23
C TYR A 241 0.87 0.52 -13.18
N ARG A 242 1.21 -0.76 -13.10
CA ARG A 242 2.11 -1.45 -14.02
C ARG A 242 1.65 -1.33 -15.48
N THR A 243 0.34 -1.52 -15.72
CA THR A 243 -0.26 -1.38 -17.05
C THR A 243 -0.18 0.08 -17.53
N PHE A 244 -0.48 1.04 -16.64
CA PHE A 244 -0.41 2.46 -16.92
C PHE A 244 1.01 2.92 -17.28
N ILE A 245 2.03 2.55 -16.50
CA ILE A 245 3.43 2.93 -16.75
C ILE A 245 3.92 2.38 -18.10
N LYS A 246 3.57 1.14 -18.43
CA LYS A 246 3.93 0.53 -19.73
C LYS A 246 3.28 1.27 -20.90
N ALA A 247 2.06 1.78 -20.72
CA ALA A 247 1.31 2.50 -21.76
C ALA A 247 1.72 3.98 -21.90
N HIS A 248 2.22 4.60 -20.82
CA HIS A 248 2.44 6.04 -20.74
C HIS A 248 3.79 6.45 -20.15
N PRO A 249 4.94 5.85 -20.59
CA PRO A 249 6.25 6.21 -20.04
C PRO A 249 6.63 7.67 -20.34
N GLU A 250 6.08 8.25 -21.41
CA GLU A 250 6.31 9.65 -21.80
C GLU A 250 5.86 10.67 -20.75
N LEU A 251 4.90 10.31 -19.88
CA LEU A 251 4.41 11.19 -18.82
C LEU A 251 5.43 11.46 -17.73
N PHE A 252 6.47 10.64 -17.63
CA PHE A 252 7.55 10.75 -16.64
C PHE A 252 8.83 11.33 -17.22
N LYS A 253 8.82 11.68 -18.52
CA LYS A 253 10.01 12.24 -19.19
C LYS A 253 10.47 13.55 -18.55
N GLY A 254 11.77 13.59 -18.23
CA GLY A 254 12.39 14.75 -17.59
C GLY A 254 12.24 14.79 -16.08
N ALA A 255 11.78 13.71 -15.46
CA ALA A 255 11.86 13.56 -14.00
C ALA A 255 13.30 13.30 -13.57
N ASP A 256 13.75 13.99 -12.51
CA ASP A 256 15.10 13.86 -11.95
C ASP A 256 15.19 12.82 -10.83
N ALA A 257 14.12 12.64 -10.09
CA ALA A 257 14.03 11.69 -8.98
C ALA A 257 12.57 11.39 -8.61
N MET A 258 12.40 10.36 -7.79
CA MET A 258 11.13 10.06 -7.14
C MET A 258 11.25 10.17 -5.62
N PHE A 259 10.24 10.80 -5.02
CA PHE A 259 10.05 10.85 -3.58
C PHE A 259 8.83 10.02 -3.17
N VAL A 260 9.07 9.00 -2.37
CA VAL A 260 8.01 8.14 -1.82
C VAL A 260 7.71 8.54 -0.37
N PHE A 261 6.45 8.48 0.02
CA PHE A 261 6.08 8.61 1.41
C PHE A 261 6.70 7.45 2.22
N GLY A 262 7.10 7.73 3.43
CA GLY A 262 7.71 6.75 4.33
C GLY A 262 7.70 7.27 5.75
N GLY A 263 7.88 6.37 6.70
CA GLY A 263 7.95 6.74 8.10
C GLY A 263 9.34 7.25 8.51
N GLN A 264 9.44 7.63 9.75
CA GLN A 264 10.63 8.21 10.40
C GLN A 264 11.82 7.23 10.52
N LEU A 265 11.64 5.95 10.17
CA LEU A 265 12.57 4.90 10.53
C LEU A 265 13.82 4.79 9.64
N GLY A 266 13.80 5.34 8.43
CA GLY A 266 14.93 5.23 7.52
C GLY A 266 14.68 5.87 6.16
N ILE A 267 15.74 5.92 5.36
CA ILE A 267 15.67 6.38 3.97
C ILE A 267 15.33 5.19 3.10
N MET A 268 14.15 5.25 2.46
CA MET A 268 13.66 4.21 1.58
C MET A 268 14.22 4.42 0.18
N GLY A 269 14.68 3.38 -0.48
CA GLY A 269 15.19 3.47 -1.84
C GLY A 269 15.11 2.13 -2.58
N GLY A 270 14.37 1.16 -2.04
CA GLY A 270 14.19 -0.15 -2.66
C GLY A 270 12.99 -0.88 -2.09
N SER A 271 12.68 -2.02 -2.67
CA SER A 271 11.63 -2.93 -2.21
C SER A 271 12.05 -4.38 -2.39
N GLU A 272 11.54 -5.28 -1.56
CA GLU A 272 11.68 -6.71 -1.81
C GLU A 272 10.81 -7.15 -2.99
N GLY A 273 11.14 -8.30 -3.59
CA GLY A 273 10.27 -8.96 -4.54
C GLY A 273 9.15 -9.72 -3.84
N CYS A 274 7.97 -9.74 -4.42
CA CYS A 274 6.83 -10.46 -3.90
C CYS A 274 6.04 -11.14 -5.03
N LEU A 275 5.96 -12.46 -4.97
CA LEU A 275 5.17 -13.28 -5.89
C LEU A 275 3.99 -13.88 -5.15
N PHE A 276 2.77 -13.66 -5.63
CA PHE A 276 1.56 -14.34 -5.16
C PHE A 276 1.11 -15.41 -6.14
N ILE A 277 0.90 -16.60 -5.63
CA ILE A 277 0.40 -17.74 -6.41
C ILE A 277 -0.73 -18.45 -5.68
N GLU A 278 -1.54 -19.14 -6.48
CA GLU A 278 -2.49 -20.13 -5.99
C GLU A 278 -2.13 -21.51 -6.55
N LEU A 279 -2.16 -22.52 -5.68
CA LEU A 279 -2.01 -23.91 -6.03
C LEU A 279 -3.37 -24.59 -5.92
N THR A 280 -3.84 -25.22 -6.99
CA THR A 280 -5.14 -25.88 -7.00
C THR A 280 -4.99 -27.36 -7.38
N THR A 281 -5.51 -28.23 -6.52
CA THR A 281 -5.66 -29.67 -6.78
C THR A 281 -7.13 -29.99 -6.97
N SER A 282 -7.48 -30.73 -8.04
CA SER A 282 -8.86 -31.15 -8.27
C SER A 282 -8.93 -32.65 -8.63
N GLY A 283 -10.04 -33.27 -8.31
CA GLY A 283 -10.29 -34.66 -8.72
C GLY A 283 -10.33 -34.81 -10.23
N LYS A 284 -10.80 -33.77 -10.93
CA LYS A 284 -10.84 -33.75 -12.41
C LYS A 284 -9.45 -33.77 -13.02
N SER A 285 -8.55 -32.89 -12.59
CA SER A 285 -7.17 -32.84 -13.14
C SER A 285 -6.32 -34.02 -12.69
N TRP A 286 -6.55 -34.51 -11.48
CA TRP A 286 -5.85 -35.66 -10.93
C TRP A 286 -6.34 -36.99 -11.52
N GLY A 287 -7.58 -37.05 -12.06
CA GLY A 287 -8.20 -38.30 -12.53
C GLY A 287 -8.61 -39.26 -11.41
N ARG A 288 -8.68 -38.78 -10.14
CA ARG A 288 -9.01 -39.58 -8.95
C ARG A 288 -9.78 -38.68 -7.95
N GLY A 289 -10.71 -39.30 -7.22
CA GLY A 289 -11.56 -38.55 -6.30
C GLY A 289 -12.81 -37.98 -6.96
N PRO A 290 -13.53 -37.06 -6.30
CA PRO A 290 -14.70 -36.40 -6.88
C PRO A 290 -14.32 -35.53 -8.07
N VAL A 291 -15.03 -35.64 -9.21
CA VAL A 291 -14.64 -35.03 -10.49
C VAL A 291 -15.51 -33.80 -10.81
N TYR A 292 -16.80 -33.87 -10.54
CA TYR A 292 -17.79 -32.84 -10.96
C TYR A 292 -18.21 -31.91 -9.83
N SER A 293 -18.41 -32.45 -8.64
CA SER A 293 -18.87 -31.73 -7.47
C SER A 293 -18.38 -32.40 -6.20
N ASP A 294 -18.50 -31.71 -5.08
CA ASP A 294 -18.32 -32.30 -3.76
C ASP A 294 -19.29 -33.45 -3.56
N ILE A 295 -18.86 -34.47 -2.84
CA ILE A 295 -19.69 -35.62 -2.50
C ILE A 295 -19.73 -35.83 -0.99
N HIS A 296 -20.64 -36.68 -0.51
CA HIS A 296 -20.73 -36.99 0.90
C HIS A 296 -19.43 -37.61 1.45
N GLY A 297 -18.92 -37.09 2.57
CA GLY A 297 -17.64 -37.47 3.17
C GLY A 297 -17.50 -38.96 3.56
N ALA A 298 -18.60 -39.70 3.75
CA ALA A 298 -18.58 -41.14 3.98
C ALA A 298 -17.92 -41.92 2.83
N ASN A 299 -17.93 -41.40 1.61
CA ASN A 299 -17.29 -42.02 0.45
C ASN A 299 -15.76 -42.05 0.55
N LYS A 300 -15.14 -41.30 1.47
CA LYS A 300 -13.68 -41.32 1.67
C LYS A 300 -13.12 -42.72 1.93
N ARG A 301 -13.94 -43.65 2.39
CA ARG A 301 -13.54 -45.07 2.61
C ARG A 301 -13.12 -45.78 1.31
N SER A 302 -13.66 -45.37 0.18
CA SER A 302 -13.42 -46.00 -1.14
C SER A 302 -13.03 -45.01 -2.24
N VAL A 303 -13.00 -43.70 -1.96
CA VAL A 303 -12.71 -42.64 -2.91
C VAL A 303 -11.52 -41.82 -2.45
N ASP A 304 -10.61 -41.54 -3.36
CA ASP A 304 -9.47 -40.65 -3.10
C ASP A 304 -9.88 -39.21 -2.78
N SER A 305 -9.04 -38.51 -2.03
CA SER A 305 -9.29 -37.13 -1.59
C SER A 305 -8.31 -36.15 -2.23
N PRO A 306 -8.78 -35.23 -3.06
CA PRO A 306 -7.97 -34.11 -3.54
C PRO A 306 -7.38 -33.29 -2.39
N ALA A 307 -8.11 -33.11 -1.29
CA ALA A 307 -7.63 -32.37 -0.13
C ALA A 307 -6.41 -33.03 0.52
N TRP A 308 -6.43 -34.35 0.75
CA TRP A 308 -5.26 -35.05 1.26
C TRP A 308 -4.08 -35.05 0.30
N ARG A 309 -4.33 -35.11 -1.02
CA ARG A 309 -3.28 -34.97 -2.04
C ARG A 309 -2.62 -33.59 -1.93
N HIS A 310 -3.42 -32.54 -1.82
CA HIS A 310 -2.94 -31.17 -1.70
C HIS A 310 -2.09 -30.96 -0.45
N ILE A 311 -2.57 -31.41 0.73
CA ILE A 311 -1.82 -31.32 1.99
C ILE A 311 -0.46 -32.05 1.88
N LYS A 312 -0.45 -33.24 1.29
CA LYS A 312 0.80 -33.97 1.06
C LYS A 312 1.73 -33.23 0.10
N MET A 313 1.20 -32.65 -0.96
CA MET A 313 1.98 -31.83 -1.89
C MET A 313 2.59 -30.63 -1.15
N LEU A 314 1.82 -29.87 -0.39
CA LEU A 314 2.34 -28.74 0.38
C LEU A 314 3.45 -29.15 1.35
N SER A 315 3.32 -30.31 2.01
CA SER A 315 4.35 -30.82 2.92
C SER A 315 5.69 -31.17 2.27
N THR A 316 5.74 -31.29 0.93
CA THR A 316 7.00 -31.49 0.20
C THR A 316 7.73 -30.20 -0.13
N LEU A 317 7.02 -29.04 -0.10
CA LEU A 317 7.57 -27.76 -0.54
C LEU A 317 8.48 -27.10 0.50
N ALA A 318 8.28 -27.41 1.78
CA ALA A 318 9.02 -26.78 2.86
C ALA A 318 9.29 -27.72 4.04
N ALA A 319 10.38 -27.47 4.75
CA ALA A 319 10.76 -28.13 5.99
C ALA A 319 10.85 -27.13 7.15
N GLU A 320 11.17 -27.62 8.34
CA GLU A 320 11.41 -26.79 9.53
C GLU A 320 10.26 -25.83 9.83
N ASN A 321 9.02 -26.36 9.81
CA ASN A 321 7.79 -25.58 10.00
C ASN A 321 7.56 -24.48 8.95
N GLY A 322 8.00 -24.72 7.71
CA GLY A 322 7.88 -23.76 6.61
C GLY A 322 9.07 -22.81 6.45
N ASN A 323 10.04 -22.86 7.37
CA ASN A 323 11.16 -21.91 7.37
C ASN A 323 12.24 -22.23 6.32
N LYS A 324 12.21 -23.41 5.71
CA LYS A 324 13.16 -23.83 4.68
C LYS A 324 12.41 -24.34 3.45
N VAL A 325 12.59 -23.67 2.33
CA VAL A 325 12.02 -24.09 1.05
C VAL A 325 12.83 -25.27 0.48
N LEU A 326 12.15 -26.32 0.07
CA LEU A 326 12.76 -27.55 -0.45
C LEU A 326 12.79 -27.63 -1.98
N ILE A 327 12.26 -26.63 -2.67
CA ILE A 327 12.28 -26.55 -4.13
C ILE A 327 13.74 -26.44 -4.59
N PRO A 328 14.26 -27.40 -5.40
CA PRO A 328 15.64 -27.37 -5.87
C PRO A 328 15.97 -26.08 -6.62
N GLY A 329 17.11 -25.48 -6.28
CA GLY A 329 17.57 -24.25 -6.89
C GLY A 329 16.88 -22.96 -6.39
N PHE A 330 15.94 -23.04 -5.46
CA PHE A 330 15.21 -21.87 -4.95
C PHE A 330 16.15 -20.76 -4.48
N TYR A 331 17.25 -21.11 -3.83
CA TYR A 331 18.23 -20.19 -3.25
C TYR A 331 19.42 -19.87 -4.16
N ASP A 332 19.56 -20.50 -5.32
CA ASP A 332 20.80 -20.48 -6.13
C ASP A 332 21.16 -19.08 -6.65
N ASN A 333 20.15 -18.25 -6.88
CA ASN A 333 20.34 -16.91 -7.45
C ASN A 333 20.54 -15.81 -6.39
N ILE A 334 20.52 -16.14 -5.09
CA ILE A 334 20.70 -15.15 -4.04
C ILE A 334 22.11 -14.60 -4.07
N VAL A 335 22.25 -13.26 -4.17
CA VAL A 335 23.55 -12.60 -4.06
C VAL A 335 23.99 -12.59 -2.60
N PRO A 336 25.16 -13.14 -2.27
CA PRO A 336 25.68 -13.10 -0.92
C PRO A 336 25.91 -11.66 -0.46
N LEU A 337 25.58 -11.38 0.80
CA LEU A 337 25.86 -10.10 1.42
C LEU A 337 27.37 -9.80 1.41
N THR A 338 27.72 -8.58 1.05
CA THR A 338 29.09 -8.07 1.11
C THR A 338 29.57 -7.95 2.56
N ALA A 339 30.87 -7.77 2.74
CA ALA A 339 31.45 -7.53 4.08
C ALA A 339 30.89 -6.25 4.71
N VAL A 340 30.68 -5.21 3.91
CA VAL A 340 30.11 -3.92 4.35
C VAL A 340 28.66 -4.11 4.81
N GLU A 341 27.84 -4.80 4.04
CA GLU A 341 26.45 -5.10 4.40
C GLU A 341 26.37 -5.89 5.70
N LYS A 342 27.20 -6.93 5.85
CA LYS A 342 27.28 -7.72 7.10
C LYS A 342 27.68 -6.87 8.30
N ALA A 343 28.66 -5.99 8.15
CA ALA A 343 29.09 -5.10 9.22
C ALA A 343 27.96 -4.15 9.66
N LYS A 344 27.22 -3.56 8.73
CA LYS A 344 26.10 -2.65 9.04
C LYS A 344 24.89 -3.37 9.63
N LEU A 345 24.59 -4.58 9.17
CA LEU A 345 23.57 -5.42 9.81
C LEU A 345 23.95 -5.76 11.25
N ALA A 346 25.24 -6.02 11.51
CA ALA A 346 25.74 -6.24 12.87
C ALA A 346 25.60 -4.99 13.75
N GLU A 347 25.86 -3.79 13.22
CA GLU A 347 25.61 -2.53 13.95
C GLU A 347 24.13 -2.31 14.24
N ALA A 348 23.25 -2.53 13.25
CA ALA A 348 21.80 -2.44 13.45
C ALA A 348 21.32 -3.43 14.52
N ALA A 349 21.89 -4.62 14.54
CA ALA A 349 21.57 -5.67 15.51
C ALA A 349 21.91 -5.30 16.96
N LYS A 350 22.93 -4.45 17.18
CA LYS A 350 23.27 -3.98 18.54
C LYS A 350 22.15 -3.18 19.20
N LYS A 351 21.33 -2.51 18.40
CA LYS A 351 20.17 -1.72 18.87
C LYS A 351 18.91 -2.58 19.02
N MET A 352 18.90 -3.79 18.48
CA MET A 352 17.74 -4.68 18.51
C MET A 352 17.63 -5.40 19.86
N LYS A 353 16.44 -5.39 20.42
CA LYS A 353 16.04 -6.15 21.60
C LYS A 353 14.97 -7.17 21.20
N PRO A 354 15.31 -8.45 21.03
CA PRO A 354 14.39 -9.45 20.49
C PRO A 354 13.06 -9.55 21.25
N ASP A 355 13.10 -9.55 22.59
CA ASP A 355 11.89 -9.69 23.40
C ASP A 355 10.95 -8.48 23.26
N GLU A 356 11.50 -7.26 23.24
CA GLU A 356 10.71 -6.05 23.00
C GLU A 356 10.11 -6.04 21.58
N ALA A 357 10.89 -6.43 20.58
CA ALA A 357 10.46 -6.52 19.20
C ALA A 357 9.38 -7.60 19.01
N ALA A 358 9.55 -8.78 19.62
CA ALA A 358 8.54 -9.84 19.61
C ALA A 358 7.24 -9.39 20.27
N LYS A 359 7.32 -8.72 21.40
CA LYS A 359 6.14 -8.14 22.09
C LYS A 359 5.43 -7.10 21.22
N ASN A 360 6.15 -6.23 20.54
CA ASN A 360 5.59 -5.20 19.66
C ASN A 360 4.89 -5.80 18.43
N LEU A 361 5.41 -6.93 17.91
CA LEU A 361 4.77 -7.69 16.82
C LEU A 361 3.66 -8.62 17.31
N GLY A 362 3.47 -8.80 18.61
CA GLY A 362 2.51 -9.74 19.15
C GLY A 362 2.86 -11.22 18.92
N VAL A 363 4.15 -11.54 18.75
CA VAL A 363 4.63 -12.91 18.53
C VAL A 363 5.34 -13.44 19.79
N ALA A 364 5.30 -14.75 19.98
CA ALA A 364 5.92 -15.37 21.14
C ALA A 364 7.48 -15.36 21.06
N ARG A 365 8.02 -15.53 19.87
CA ARG A 365 9.46 -15.50 19.59
C ARG A 365 9.73 -15.35 18.09
N PHE A 366 10.96 -15.00 17.72
CA PHE A 366 11.46 -15.08 16.35
C PHE A 366 11.92 -16.51 16.00
N ILE A 367 12.17 -16.76 14.71
CA ILE A 367 12.72 -18.02 14.22
C ILE A 367 14.16 -18.20 14.70
N ALA A 368 14.94 -17.09 14.72
CA ALA A 368 16.32 -17.06 15.18
C ALA A 368 16.42 -16.41 16.57
N ASP A 369 17.45 -16.77 17.32
CA ASP A 369 17.69 -16.24 18.68
C ASP A 369 18.64 -15.03 18.67
N LYS A 370 19.57 -14.97 17.69
CA LYS A 370 20.57 -13.89 17.63
C LYS A 370 20.01 -12.65 16.95
N PRO A 371 20.16 -11.45 17.54
CA PRO A 371 19.69 -10.21 16.93
C PRO A 371 20.17 -10.00 15.49
N VAL A 372 21.42 -10.35 15.17
CA VAL A 372 21.98 -10.19 13.82
C VAL A 372 21.28 -11.09 12.81
N ASP A 373 20.93 -12.31 13.20
CA ASP A 373 20.23 -13.25 12.31
C ASP A 373 18.80 -12.77 12.06
N ILE A 374 18.10 -12.30 13.12
CA ILE A 374 16.74 -11.75 13.00
C ILE A 374 16.75 -10.54 12.06
N VAL A 375 17.65 -9.57 12.27
CA VAL A 375 17.76 -8.37 11.43
C VAL A 375 18.12 -8.74 9.99
N THR A 376 19.01 -9.71 9.79
CA THR A 376 19.38 -10.18 8.44
C THR A 376 18.21 -10.85 7.74
N MET A 377 17.51 -11.76 8.42
CA MET A 377 16.36 -12.47 7.86
C MET A 377 15.22 -11.51 7.51
N SER A 378 14.94 -10.52 8.35
CA SER A 378 13.87 -9.56 8.10
C SER A 378 14.14 -8.59 6.94
N ARG A 379 15.39 -8.44 6.51
CA ARG A 379 15.77 -7.51 5.43
C ARG A 379 16.19 -8.19 4.13
N TYR A 380 16.80 -9.35 4.24
CA TYR A 380 17.43 -10.07 3.11
C TYR A 380 17.05 -11.55 3.08
N GLY A 381 16.08 -11.96 3.89
CA GLY A 381 15.55 -13.32 3.87
C GLY A 381 14.52 -13.51 2.76
N THR A 382 14.35 -14.78 2.38
CA THR A 382 13.24 -15.21 1.52
C THR A 382 12.22 -15.97 2.34
N SER A 383 10.97 -16.01 1.88
CA SER A 383 9.93 -16.81 2.51
C SER A 383 9.02 -17.45 1.48
N PHE A 384 8.41 -18.57 1.85
CA PHE A 384 7.31 -19.21 1.14
C PHE A 384 6.17 -19.40 2.15
N ASN A 385 5.24 -18.45 2.19
CA ASN A 385 4.15 -18.44 3.16
C ASN A 385 2.90 -19.14 2.62
N VAL A 386 2.09 -19.68 3.53
CA VAL A 386 0.73 -20.14 3.24
C VAL A 386 -0.23 -19.11 3.80
N ASP A 387 -0.83 -18.30 2.92
CA ASP A 387 -1.76 -17.23 3.31
C ASP A 387 -3.15 -17.77 3.65
N GLY A 388 -3.52 -18.88 3.05
CA GLY A 388 -4.79 -19.54 3.29
C GLY A 388 -4.96 -20.83 2.50
N ILE A 389 -5.84 -21.66 2.98
CA ILE A 389 -6.28 -22.91 2.32
C ILE A 389 -7.80 -22.97 2.44
N TRP A 390 -8.49 -23.22 1.33
CA TRP A 390 -9.94 -23.31 1.32
C TRP A 390 -10.46 -24.43 0.44
N SER A 391 -11.54 -25.08 0.89
CA SER A 391 -12.25 -26.14 0.18
C SER A 391 -13.46 -26.60 0.99
N GLY A 392 -14.45 -27.21 0.34
CA GLY A 392 -15.54 -27.92 0.98
C GLY A 392 -16.31 -27.09 2.04
N ASN A 393 -16.56 -27.70 3.19
CA ASN A 393 -17.29 -27.05 4.30
C ASN A 393 -16.33 -26.27 5.20
N MET A 394 -16.35 -24.94 5.11
CA MET A 394 -15.54 -24.02 5.93
C MET A 394 -16.32 -23.37 7.08
N PHE A 395 -17.60 -23.74 7.25
CA PHE A 395 -18.42 -23.16 8.32
C PHE A 395 -18.13 -23.86 9.66
N PRO A 396 -17.71 -23.14 10.70
CA PRO A 396 -17.48 -23.73 12.02
C PRO A 396 -18.80 -24.21 12.66
N GLY A 397 -18.73 -25.27 13.46
CA GLY A 397 -19.83 -25.76 14.24
C GLY A 397 -20.87 -26.60 13.50
N GLY A 398 -20.74 -26.83 12.22
CA GLY A 398 -21.64 -27.69 11.44
C GLY A 398 -21.10 -29.13 11.32
N SER A 399 -22.01 -30.09 11.10
CA SER A 399 -21.66 -31.51 10.88
C SER A 399 -21.69 -31.95 9.41
N GLY A 400 -21.59 -31.02 8.46
CA GLY A 400 -21.63 -31.33 7.04
C GLY A 400 -20.42 -32.13 6.58
N ALA A 401 -20.58 -33.44 6.40
CA ALA A 401 -19.53 -34.35 5.94
C ALA A 401 -19.35 -34.23 4.41
N ILE A 402 -18.30 -33.56 3.98
CA ILE A 402 -17.99 -33.33 2.55
C ILE A 402 -16.64 -33.94 2.21
N LEU A 403 -16.56 -34.62 1.06
CA LEU A 403 -15.33 -34.95 0.35
C LEU A 403 -15.23 -33.99 -0.84
N PRO A 404 -14.36 -32.98 -0.77
CA PRO A 404 -14.33 -31.91 -1.77
C PRO A 404 -13.72 -32.39 -3.09
N ASN A 405 -14.23 -31.83 -4.18
CA ASN A 405 -13.70 -32.10 -5.52
C ASN A 405 -12.49 -31.24 -5.89
N THR A 406 -12.32 -30.11 -5.22
CA THR A 406 -11.24 -29.15 -5.45
C THR A 406 -10.78 -28.53 -4.14
N ILE A 407 -9.49 -28.24 -4.03
CA ILE A 407 -8.88 -27.49 -2.93
C ILE A 407 -7.84 -26.53 -3.49
N THR A 408 -7.80 -25.33 -2.95
CA THR A 408 -6.85 -24.29 -3.33
C THR A 408 -6.12 -23.77 -2.09
N SER A 409 -4.83 -23.50 -2.24
CA SER A 409 -4.03 -22.72 -1.28
C SER A 409 -3.45 -21.50 -1.93
N LYS A 410 -3.37 -20.40 -1.18
CA LYS A 410 -2.76 -19.15 -1.59
C LYS A 410 -1.44 -18.96 -0.87
N HIS A 411 -0.46 -18.45 -1.59
CA HIS A 411 0.91 -18.28 -1.10
C HIS A 411 1.45 -16.92 -1.50
N ASN A 412 2.20 -16.30 -0.60
CA ASN A 412 3.13 -15.24 -0.95
C ASN A 412 4.56 -15.74 -0.80
N ILE A 413 5.39 -15.38 -1.76
CA ILE A 413 6.80 -15.72 -1.80
C ILE A 413 7.57 -14.42 -1.82
N ARG A 414 8.28 -14.13 -0.72
CA ARG A 414 9.18 -12.98 -0.64
C ARG A 414 10.53 -13.39 -1.19
N TYR A 415 11.09 -12.57 -2.07
CA TYR A 415 12.36 -12.86 -2.70
C TYR A 415 13.26 -11.63 -2.80
N VAL A 416 14.54 -11.87 -2.87
CA VAL A 416 15.62 -10.88 -2.74
C VAL A 416 16.30 -10.65 -4.10
N PRO A 417 17.18 -9.63 -4.22
CA PRO A 417 17.87 -9.34 -5.47
C PRO A 417 18.47 -10.56 -6.14
N ASN A 418 18.37 -10.56 -7.47
CA ASN A 418 18.76 -11.59 -8.41
C ASN A 418 17.84 -12.83 -8.48
N MET A 419 16.84 -12.95 -7.61
CA MET A 419 15.72 -13.85 -7.81
C MET A 419 14.63 -13.20 -8.68
N THR A 420 13.81 -14.00 -9.36
CA THR A 420 12.67 -13.50 -10.15
C THR A 420 11.46 -14.39 -9.99
N GLY A 421 10.26 -13.81 -10.00
CA GLY A 421 9.00 -14.54 -9.92
C GLY A 421 8.87 -15.63 -11.00
N PRO A 422 9.13 -15.35 -12.30
CA PRO A 422 9.09 -16.36 -13.35
C PRO A 422 10.03 -17.55 -13.12
N ASP A 423 11.25 -17.32 -12.60
CA ASP A 423 12.20 -18.41 -12.31
C ASP A 423 11.71 -19.26 -11.13
N ILE A 424 11.16 -18.63 -10.09
CA ILE A 424 10.55 -19.33 -8.95
C ILE A 424 9.39 -20.22 -9.43
N VAL A 425 8.48 -19.71 -10.25
CA VAL A 425 7.34 -20.48 -10.80
C VAL A 425 7.83 -21.65 -11.64
N LYS A 426 8.85 -21.44 -12.48
CA LYS A 426 9.48 -22.50 -13.30
C LYS A 426 10.07 -23.61 -12.43
N LYS A 427 10.82 -23.27 -11.39
CA LYS A 427 11.42 -24.23 -10.46
C LYS A 427 10.35 -24.98 -9.66
N LEU A 428 9.32 -24.29 -9.19
CA LEU A 428 8.18 -24.90 -8.52
C LEU A 428 7.47 -25.90 -9.44
N ARG A 429 7.18 -25.53 -10.70
CA ARG A 429 6.53 -26.42 -11.66
C ARG A 429 7.37 -27.67 -11.90
N ALA A 430 8.67 -27.51 -12.16
CA ALA A 430 9.57 -28.63 -12.39
C ALA A 430 9.65 -29.56 -11.16
N TYR A 431 9.65 -29.01 -9.96
CA TYR A 431 9.63 -29.78 -8.72
C TYR A 431 8.33 -30.57 -8.55
N LEU A 432 7.17 -29.91 -8.73
CA LEU A 432 5.88 -30.58 -8.64
C LEU A 432 5.73 -31.70 -9.67
N ASP A 433 6.23 -31.50 -10.88
CA ASP A 433 6.22 -32.54 -11.93
C ASP A 433 7.06 -33.73 -11.54
N LYS A 434 8.27 -33.52 -11.03
CA LYS A 434 9.17 -34.55 -10.54
C LYS A 434 8.58 -35.37 -9.40
N GLU A 435 7.90 -34.70 -8.47
CA GLU A 435 7.27 -35.33 -7.30
C GLU A 435 5.89 -35.98 -7.61
N GLY A 436 5.46 -35.99 -8.87
CA GLY A 436 4.23 -36.63 -9.30
C GLY A 436 2.96 -35.80 -9.12
N TYR A 437 3.10 -34.47 -9.08
CA TYR A 437 2.00 -33.48 -8.91
C TYR A 437 1.76 -32.64 -10.18
N GLN A 438 1.87 -33.29 -11.37
CA GLN A 438 1.64 -32.62 -12.66
C GLN A 438 0.23 -32.04 -12.81
N ASP A 439 -0.73 -32.64 -12.12
CA ASP A 439 -2.14 -32.25 -12.11
C ASP A 439 -2.41 -30.95 -11.32
N VAL A 440 -1.49 -30.52 -10.47
CA VAL A 440 -1.66 -29.30 -9.66
C VAL A 440 -1.51 -28.08 -10.55
N LYS A 441 -2.56 -27.25 -10.60
CA LYS A 441 -2.54 -25.99 -11.32
C LYS A 441 -1.80 -24.94 -10.48
N ILE A 442 -0.86 -24.24 -11.10
CA ILE A 442 -0.26 -23.01 -10.57
C ILE A 442 -0.94 -21.84 -11.26
N ASN A 443 -1.52 -20.94 -10.49
CA ASN A 443 -2.08 -19.68 -10.96
C ASN A 443 -1.23 -18.55 -10.38
N VAL A 444 -0.61 -17.72 -11.22
CA VAL A 444 0.08 -16.51 -10.78
C VAL A 444 -0.95 -15.42 -10.60
N VAL A 445 -1.07 -14.92 -9.37
CA VAL A 445 -1.99 -13.83 -9.02
C VAL A 445 -1.33 -12.48 -9.29
N GLY A 446 -0.03 -12.39 -9.03
CA GLY A 446 0.75 -11.18 -9.30
C GLY A 446 2.22 -11.38 -8.91
N ASP A 447 3.07 -10.54 -9.47
CA ASP A 447 4.51 -10.51 -9.20
C ASP A 447 5.00 -9.05 -9.19
N VAL A 448 5.51 -8.59 -8.04
CA VAL A 448 6.18 -7.30 -7.91
C VAL A 448 7.67 -7.58 -7.81
N PRO A 449 8.46 -7.26 -8.83
CA PRO A 449 9.91 -7.41 -8.79
C PRO A 449 10.56 -6.57 -7.68
N TRP A 450 11.68 -7.06 -7.17
CA TRP A 450 12.51 -6.28 -6.25
C TRP A 450 13.12 -5.06 -6.94
N ALA A 451 13.41 -4.02 -6.17
CA ALA A 451 14.21 -2.88 -6.60
C ALA A 451 15.27 -2.55 -5.58
N LYS A 452 16.43 -2.12 -6.04
CA LYS A 452 17.58 -1.73 -5.22
C LYS A 452 18.26 -0.53 -5.87
N MET A 453 18.39 0.58 -5.16
CA MET A 453 18.94 1.83 -5.65
C MET A 453 20.27 2.14 -4.96
N HIS A 454 21.13 2.89 -5.64
CA HIS A 454 22.26 3.51 -4.99
C HIS A 454 21.79 4.61 -4.04
N TYR A 455 22.45 4.69 -2.89
CA TYR A 455 22.15 5.71 -1.90
C TYR A 455 22.70 7.10 -2.28
N ASP A 456 23.83 7.15 -3.01
CA ASP A 456 24.48 8.40 -3.42
C ASP A 456 23.66 9.09 -4.51
N THR A 457 22.55 9.70 -4.11
CA THR A 457 21.65 10.45 -4.98
C THR A 457 21.18 11.72 -4.29
N ASP A 458 20.89 12.75 -5.09
CA ASP A 458 20.42 14.05 -4.60
C ASP A 458 19.19 13.93 -3.70
N ILE A 459 18.25 13.07 -4.08
CA ILE A 459 17.01 12.90 -3.30
C ILE A 459 17.28 12.19 -1.96
N ALA A 460 18.15 11.18 -1.92
CA ALA A 460 18.52 10.51 -0.68
C ALA A 460 19.27 11.46 0.26
N HIS A 461 20.20 12.25 -0.26
CA HIS A 461 20.88 13.29 0.51
C HIS A 461 19.95 14.39 1.02
N ALA A 462 18.91 14.76 0.24
CA ALA A 462 17.90 15.72 0.68
C ALA A 462 17.10 15.19 1.88
N VAL A 463 16.69 13.91 1.85
CA VAL A 463 16.02 13.25 2.97
C VAL A 463 16.96 13.16 4.18
N GLU A 464 18.22 12.76 3.97
CA GLU A 464 19.21 12.66 5.04
C GLU A 464 19.47 13.99 5.74
N LYS A 465 19.65 15.08 4.97
CA LYS A 465 19.79 16.44 5.52
C LYS A 465 18.58 16.82 6.37
N THR A 466 17.39 16.47 5.90
CA THR A 466 16.15 16.71 6.65
C THR A 466 16.13 15.93 7.96
N PHE A 467 16.45 14.64 7.94
CA PHE A 467 16.46 13.81 9.15
C PHE A 467 17.47 14.29 10.17
N LYS A 468 18.66 14.73 9.72
CA LYS A 468 19.68 15.33 10.61
C LYS A 468 19.15 16.62 11.27
N ALA A 469 18.52 17.51 10.51
CA ALA A 469 17.95 18.75 11.06
C ALA A 469 16.78 18.48 12.02
N PHE A 470 16.03 17.41 11.82
CA PHE A 470 14.92 17.01 12.69
C PHE A 470 15.35 16.17 13.89
N ASN A 471 16.65 15.92 14.09
CA ASN A 471 17.17 15.07 15.15
C ASN A 471 16.54 13.67 15.16
N ILE A 472 16.20 13.14 13.98
CA ILE A 472 15.64 11.80 13.81
C ILE A 472 16.77 10.78 13.86
N ASP A 473 16.68 9.83 14.77
CA ASP A 473 17.57 8.65 14.79
C ASP A 473 17.10 7.63 13.76
N TYR A 474 17.59 7.76 12.56
CA TYR A 474 17.22 6.91 11.42
C TYR A 474 18.27 5.82 11.16
N GLN A 475 17.84 4.75 10.52
CA GLN A 475 18.75 3.74 10.03
C GLN A 475 19.48 4.28 8.80
N GLN A 476 20.80 4.42 8.92
CA GLN A 476 21.59 4.78 7.77
C GLN A 476 21.53 3.68 6.71
N PRO A 477 21.36 4.03 5.44
CA PRO A 477 21.46 3.08 4.34
C PRO A 477 22.84 2.42 4.35
N LEU A 478 22.92 1.24 3.78
CA LEU A 478 24.18 0.58 3.48
C LEU A 478 24.92 1.41 2.44
N GLU A 479 26.25 1.60 2.58
CA GLU A 479 27.04 2.56 1.79
C GLU A 479 26.80 2.30 0.31
N ASP A 480 26.67 1.96 -0.54
CA ASP A 480 26.49 1.85 -1.98
C ASP A 480 25.06 1.42 -2.40
N GLN A 481 24.16 1.19 -1.46
CA GLN A 481 22.86 0.63 -1.84
C GLN A 481 21.78 1.04 -0.84
N ALA A 482 20.72 1.64 -1.33
CA ALA A 482 19.52 1.84 -0.53
C ALA A 482 19.03 0.50 0.02
N SER A 483 18.66 0.49 1.28
CA SER A 483 18.17 -0.71 1.95
C SER A 483 16.97 -1.25 1.19
N ILE A 484 16.95 -2.55 0.95
CA ILE A 484 15.70 -3.24 0.69
C ILE A 484 14.96 -3.21 2.03
N LEU A 485 13.82 -2.54 2.06
CA LEU A 485 12.91 -2.60 3.19
C LEU A 485 12.06 -3.85 3.04
N GLY A 486 11.81 -4.53 4.14
CA GLY A 486 10.88 -5.64 4.17
C GLY A 486 9.47 -5.14 3.87
N GLY A 487 9.08 -5.24 2.62
CA GLY A 487 7.80 -4.81 2.06
C GLY A 487 7.93 -4.63 0.56
N TYR A 488 6.87 -4.85 -0.17
CA TYR A 488 6.83 -4.58 -1.59
C TYR A 488 6.04 -3.29 -1.87
N TRP A 489 6.43 -2.58 -2.89
CA TRP A 489 5.77 -1.44 -3.49
C TRP A 489 6.39 -1.24 -4.89
N PRO A 490 5.79 -0.47 -5.80
CA PRO A 490 6.19 -0.46 -7.21
C PRO A 490 7.51 0.26 -7.50
N ALA A 491 8.49 0.17 -6.61
CA ALA A 491 9.82 0.78 -6.79
C ALA A 491 10.47 0.41 -8.12
N TYR A 492 10.33 -0.83 -8.55
CA TYR A 492 10.92 -1.34 -9.78
C TYR A 492 10.43 -0.61 -11.04
N LEU A 493 9.22 -0.05 -11.03
CA LEU A 493 8.66 0.71 -12.16
C LEU A 493 9.36 2.06 -12.36
N PHE A 494 9.95 2.60 -11.30
CA PHE A 494 10.69 3.87 -11.34
C PHE A 494 12.20 3.64 -11.42
N ALA A 495 12.72 2.64 -10.71
CA ALA A 495 14.15 2.32 -10.65
C ALA A 495 14.68 1.67 -11.93
N GLY A 496 13.80 1.05 -12.73
CA GLY A 496 14.10 0.37 -13.96
C GLY A 496 13.46 1.01 -15.18
N ASP A 497 13.66 0.36 -16.34
CA ASP A 497 13.02 0.77 -17.60
C ASP A 497 11.48 0.70 -17.47
N PRO A 498 10.79 1.67 -18.10
CA PRO A 498 11.27 2.73 -18.98
C PRO A 498 11.60 4.06 -18.28
N ILE A 499 11.40 4.21 -16.98
CA ILE A 499 11.54 5.49 -16.27
C ILE A 499 12.99 5.71 -15.82
N ASN A 500 13.57 4.75 -15.10
CA ASN A 500 14.97 4.70 -14.65
C ASN A 500 15.46 5.98 -13.95
N ILE A 501 14.81 6.36 -12.86
CA ILE A 501 15.16 7.52 -12.02
C ILE A 501 15.56 7.10 -10.61
N PRO A 502 16.39 7.89 -9.91
CA PRO A 502 16.70 7.69 -8.49
C PRO A 502 15.44 7.75 -7.61
N ILE A 503 15.37 6.88 -6.63
CA ILE A 503 14.27 6.84 -5.66
C ILE A 503 14.81 7.05 -4.26
N ALA A 504 14.17 7.91 -3.50
CA ALA A 504 14.30 7.94 -2.06
C ALA A 504 13.00 8.35 -1.40
N GLY A 505 12.81 7.95 -0.18
CA GLY A 505 11.68 8.33 0.64
C GLY A 505 12.08 8.40 2.10
N GLY A 506 11.21 8.96 2.88
CA GLY A 506 11.35 9.15 4.31
C GLY A 506 10.89 10.52 4.72
N MET A 507 10.10 10.56 5.76
CA MET A 507 9.56 11.80 6.35
C MET A 507 9.43 11.62 7.85
N ALA A 508 9.40 12.71 8.59
CA ALA A 508 9.02 12.66 10.00
C ALA A 508 7.57 12.15 10.13
N GLY A 509 7.20 11.74 11.34
CA GLY A 509 5.87 11.20 11.58
C GLY A 509 5.84 9.67 11.55
N SER A 510 4.79 9.12 12.11
CA SER A 510 4.65 7.68 12.29
C SER A 510 3.18 7.28 12.46
N GLY A 511 2.96 5.99 12.46
CA GLY A 511 1.70 5.32 12.76
C GLY A 511 1.96 3.85 13.02
N GLY A 512 0.92 3.07 13.02
CA GLY A 512 1.02 1.63 13.22
C GLY A 512 -0.23 0.87 12.86
N GLY A 513 -0.13 -0.47 12.93
CA GLY A 513 -1.25 -1.34 12.66
C GLY A 513 -1.65 -1.45 11.19
N ALA A 514 -0.73 -1.16 10.24
CA ALA A 514 -0.99 -1.40 8.83
C ALA A 514 -1.53 -2.82 8.62
N HIS A 515 -2.57 -2.97 7.79
CA HIS A 515 -3.31 -4.22 7.48
C HIS A 515 -4.04 -4.86 8.68
N SER A 516 -3.94 -4.32 9.89
CA SER A 516 -4.62 -4.86 11.07
C SER A 516 -5.74 -3.95 11.58
N ALA A 517 -6.51 -4.45 12.56
CA ALA A 517 -7.52 -3.63 13.24
C ALA A 517 -6.85 -2.51 14.05
N ASN A 518 -7.57 -1.39 14.18
CA ASN A 518 -7.10 -0.19 14.86
C ASN A 518 -5.84 0.42 14.25
N GLU A 519 -5.67 0.31 12.94
CA GLU A 519 -4.66 1.07 12.21
C GLU A 519 -4.75 2.55 12.55
N PHE A 520 -3.61 3.20 12.77
CA PHE A 520 -3.60 4.59 13.24
C PHE A 520 -2.46 5.41 12.65
N TYR A 521 -2.66 6.74 12.59
CA TYR A 521 -1.64 7.73 12.28
C TYR A 521 -1.46 8.72 13.44
N VAL A 522 -0.21 9.04 13.78
CA VAL A 522 0.10 9.92 14.92
C VAL A 522 -0.17 11.38 14.54
N ILE A 523 -1.13 11.98 15.23
CA ILE A 523 -1.49 13.39 15.04
C ILE A 523 -0.62 14.29 15.94
N GLU A 524 -0.57 14.02 17.25
CA GLU A 524 0.35 14.67 18.18
C GLU A 524 1.50 13.73 18.51
N GLY A 525 2.72 14.16 18.20
CA GLY A 525 3.92 13.38 18.48
C GLY A 525 4.17 13.17 19.98
N ALA A 526 5.02 12.20 20.30
CA ALA A 526 5.50 11.97 21.66
C ALA A 526 6.90 11.35 21.62
N LYS A 527 7.69 11.57 22.68
CA LYS A 527 9.06 11.09 22.80
C LYS A 527 9.88 11.49 21.56
N LYS A 528 10.48 10.52 20.86
CA LYS A 528 11.27 10.75 19.65
C LYS A 528 10.47 10.66 18.35
N THR A 529 9.14 10.72 18.43
CA THR A 529 8.26 10.62 17.26
C THR A 529 7.54 11.94 17.02
N TYR A 530 7.67 12.49 15.82
CA TYR A 530 6.88 13.64 15.38
C TYR A 530 5.45 13.23 15.06
N GLY A 531 4.51 14.16 15.25
CA GLY A 531 3.16 14.07 14.74
C GLY A 531 3.03 14.64 13.33
N MET A 532 1.78 14.84 12.89
CA MET A 532 1.45 15.27 11.53
C MET A 532 2.13 16.60 11.14
N ALA A 533 2.15 17.60 12.01
CA ALA A 533 2.83 18.88 11.71
C ALA A 533 4.33 18.70 11.46
N GLY A 534 5.00 17.84 12.23
CA GLY A 534 6.40 17.51 12.01
C GLY A 534 6.62 16.77 10.68
N ALA A 535 5.70 15.87 10.30
CA ALA A 535 5.71 15.21 9.01
C ALA A 535 5.65 16.23 7.85
N GLU A 536 4.70 17.14 7.88
CA GLU A 536 4.52 18.19 6.88
C GLU A 536 5.74 19.10 6.74
N LYS A 537 6.31 19.53 7.87
CA LYS A 537 7.54 20.35 7.90
C LYS A 537 8.72 19.60 7.28
N SER A 538 8.85 18.29 7.53
CA SER A 538 9.92 17.48 6.98
C SER A 538 9.81 17.33 5.47
N VAL A 539 8.60 17.19 4.93
CA VAL A 539 8.35 17.19 3.48
C VAL A 539 8.77 18.52 2.87
N ALA A 540 8.32 19.64 3.42
CA ALA A 540 8.71 20.95 2.93
C ALA A 540 10.24 21.13 2.92
N MET A 541 10.93 20.76 3.99
CA MET A 541 12.38 20.86 4.06
C MET A 541 13.08 19.94 3.03
N THR A 542 12.59 18.72 2.85
CA THR A 542 13.15 17.76 1.88
C THR A 542 13.05 18.32 0.45
N LEU A 543 11.91 18.91 0.07
CA LEU A 543 11.75 19.49 -1.25
C LEU A 543 12.70 20.68 -1.49
N TYR A 544 12.89 21.55 -0.50
CA TYR A 544 13.85 22.65 -0.59
C TYR A 544 15.31 22.15 -0.62
N ASN A 545 15.64 21.13 0.14
CA ASN A 545 16.97 20.51 0.10
C ASN A 545 17.24 19.87 -1.27
N PHE A 546 16.26 19.20 -1.87
CA PHE A 546 16.39 18.60 -3.19
C PHE A 546 16.50 19.67 -4.30
N ALA A 547 15.71 20.73 -4.23
CA ALA A 547 15.78 21.85 -5.18
C ALA A 547 17.14 22.55 -5.16
N GLY A 548 17.81 22.58 -4.01
CA GLY A 548 19.12 23.23 -3.82
C GLY A 548 20.33 22.30 -4.01
N SER A 549 20.15 21.01 -4.34
CA SER A 549 21.26 20.10 -4.70
C SER A 549 21.72 20.41 -6.15
N ASN A 550 23.04 20.36 -6.35
CA ASN A 550 23.67 20.76 -7.62
C ASN A 550 23.55 19.70 -8.70
#